data_87027eb97dc53db05b8877159523a78e
#
_entry.id   87027eb97dc53db05b8877159523a78e
#
_cell.length_a   1.000
_cell.length_b   1.000
_cell.length_c   1.000
_cell.angle_alpha   90.00
_cell.angle_beta   90.00
_cell.angle_gamma   90.00
#
_symmetry.space_group_name_H-M   'P 1'
#
loop_
_entity.id
_entity.type
_entity.pdbx_description
1 polymer ?
#
loop_
_entity_poly.entity_id
_entity_poly.type
_entity_poly.pdbx_seq_one_letter_code
_entity_poly.pdbx_strand_id
1 'polypeptide(L)'
;VTEKNYVTKALDVLQRLLNSFDVTKNERLNCVKMCDATEDCVDLMSKTPNSVASTIIYMVLSPKITKSDMCEKCSVSVPTLNKIEAIIKKHLESKT
;
A
#
# COMPACT_ATOMS: atom_id res chain seq x y z
N VAL A 1 25.99 3.37 -10.37
CA VAL A 1 25.40 3.22 -10.15
C VAL A 1 24.36 2.75 -10.12
N THR A 2 23.90 2.60 -9.87
CA THR A 2 22.90 2.49 -9.93
C THR A 2 22.30 1.40 -9.93
N GLU A 3 22.48 0.58 -10.04
CA GLU A 3 22.04 -0.38 -10.06
C GLU A 3 21.19 -0.92 -9.18
N LYS A 4 21.02 -0.77 -8.23
CA LYS A 4 20.13 -1.18 -7.30
C LYS A 4 18.77 -0.97 -7.68
N ASN A 5 18.54 -0.37 -8.69
CA ASN A 5 17.23 -0.02 -9.13
C ASN A 5 16.39 -1.16 -9.60
N TYR A 6 16.91 -2.34 -9.62
CA TYR A 6 16.14 -3.47 -10.08
C TYR A 6 15.16 -4.00 -9.06
N VAL A 7 15.22 -3.50 -7.84
CA VAL A 7 14.28 -3.89 -6.82
C VAL A 7 12.97 -3.11 -7.02
N THR A 8 11.86 -3.81 -7.19
CA THR A 8 10.57 -3.15 -7.33
C THR A 8 10.14 -2.58 -5.97
N LYS A 9 9.90 -1.30 -5.94
CA LYS A 9 9.48 -0.64 -4.72
C LYS A 9 7.96 -0.61 -4.61
N ALA A 10 7.46 -0.59 -3.38
CA ALA A 10 6.03 -0.50 -3.14
C ALA A 10 5.44 0.73 -3.81
N LEU A 11 6.19 1.83 -3.86
CA LEU A 11 5.71 3.05 -4.50
C LEU A 11 5.44 2.85 -5.99
N ASP A 12 6.32 2.14 -6.68
CA ASP A 12 6.13 1.87 -8.10
C ASP A 12 4.87 1.05 -8.34
N VAL A 13 4.67 0.02 -7.52
CA VAL A 13 3.49 -0.82 -7.63
C VAL A 13 2.25 -0.01 -7.28
N LEU A 14 2.34 0.83 -6.25
CA LEU A 14 1.25 1.68 -5.82
C LEU A 14 0.78 2.59 -6.96
N GLN A 15 1.69 3.25 -7.63
CA GLN A 15 1.35 4.14 -8.73
C GLN A 15 0.70 3.38 -9.88
N ARG A 16 1.20 2.20 -10.15
CA ARG A 16 0.64 1.36 -11.21
C ARG A 16 -0.79 0.93 -10.86
N LEU A 17 -1.00 0.53 -9.61
CA LEU A 17 -2.33 0.12 -9.18
C LEU A 17 -3.31 1.29 -9.16
N LEU A 18 -2.84 2.47 -8.77
CA LEU A 18 -3.68 3.66 -8.75
C LEU A 18 -4.23 4.01 -10.13
N ASN A 19 -3.49 3.67 -11.18
CA ASN A 19 -3.95 3.90 -12.53
C ASN A 19 -5.18 3.05 -12.86
N SER A 20 -5.37 1.95 -12.16
CA SER A 20 -6.52 1.06 -12.36
C SER A 20 -7.71 1.45 -11.50
N PHE A 21 -7.52 2.38 -10.58
CA PHE A 21 -8.59 2.84 -9.70
C PHE A 21 -9.00 4.26 -10.07
N ASP A 22 -10.27 4.55 -9.87
CA ASP A 22 -10.79 5.89 -10.11
C ASP A 22 -10.58 6.71 -8.84
N VAL A 23 -9.40 7.28 -8.69
CA VAL A 23 -9.04 8.04 -7.49
C VAL A 23 -8.86 9.51 -7.81
N THR A 24 -9.16 10.35 -6.82
CA THR A 24 -8.95 11.77 -6.94
C THR A 24 -7.48 12.10 -6.71
N LYS A 25 -7.10 13.32 -7.06
CA LYS A 25 -5.74 13.78 -6.84
C LYS A 25 -5.35 13.71 -5.37
N ASN A 26 -6.28 14.08 -4.48
CA ASN A 26 -6.04 14.03 -3.05
C ASN A 26 -5.84 12.60 -2.56
N GLU A 27 -6.65 11.69 -3.05
CA GLU A 27 -6.54 10.28 -2.68
C GLU A 27 -5.20 9.71 -3.12
N ARG A 28 -4.79 10.05 -4.34
CA ARG A 28 -3.50 9.61 -4.85
C ARG A 28 -2.36 10.15 -3.98
N LEU A 29 -2.44 11.41 -3.63
CA LEU A 29 -1.42 12.04 -2.80
C LEU A 29 -1.35 11.37 -1.42
N ASN A 30 -2.52 11.08 -0.83
CA ASN A 30 -2.57 10.40 0.46
C ASN A 30 -1.93 9.02 0.40
N CYS A 31 -2.17 8.30 -0.69
CA CYS A 31 -1.55 6.98 -0.88
C CYS A 31 -0.03 7.10 -0.94
N VAL A 32 0.46 8.07 -1.68
CA VAL A 32 1.91 8.28 -1.81
C VAL A 32 2.51 8.67 -0.46
N LYS A 33 1.85 9.54 0.27
CA LYS A 33 2.32 9.95 1.59
C LYS A 33 2.38 8.77 2.56
N MET A 34 1.36 7.93 2.54
CA MET A 34 1.33 6.77 3.42
C MET A 34 2.43 5.78 3.03
N CYS A 35 2.64 5.59 1.75
CA CYS A 35 3.70 4.71 1.27
C CYS A 35 5.06 5.21 1.73
N ASP A 36 5.27 6.52 1.62
CA ASP A 36 6.51 7.16 2.04
C ASP A 36 6.73 7.00 3.54
N ALA A 37 5.67 7.20 4.31
CA ALA A 37 5.73 7.10 5.76
C ALA A 37 6.06 5.69 6.24
N THR A 38 5.75 4.67 5.45
CA THR A 38 6.00 3.29 5.82
C THR A 38 7.22 2.70 5.11
N GLU A 39 7.94 3.51 4.34
CA GLU A 39 9.06 3.02 3.56
C GLU A 39 10.15 2.40 4.43
N ASP A 40 10.35 2.94 5.62
CA ASP A 40 11.36 2.45 6.54
C ASP A 40 10.83 1.40 7.52
N CYS A 41 9.61 0.91 7.31
CA CYS A 41 9.03 -0.09 8.19
C CYS A 41 9.63 -1.47 7.89
N VAL A 42 10.40 -1.98 8.84
CA VAL A 42 11.08 -3.26 8.67
C VAL A 42 10.10 -4.40 8.48
N ASP A 43 8.98 -4.35 9.20
CA ASP A 43 7.97 -5.41 9.11
C ASP A 43 7.38 -5.51 7.70
N LEU A 44 7.31 -4.40 7.00
CA LEU A 44 6.77 -4.39 5.64
C LEU A 44 7.80 -4.80 4.60
N MET A 45 9.08 -4.73 4.93
CA MET A 45 10.13 -5.13 4.00
C MET A 45 10.06 -6.61 3.63
N SER A 46 9.48 -7.42 4.51
CA SER A 46 9.33 -8.85 4.25
C SER A 46 8.05 -9.17 3.46
N LYS A 47 7.22 -8.15 3.20
CA LYS A 47 5.98 -8.34 2.45
C LYS A 47 6.19 -7.98 0.99
N THR A 48 5.33 -8.54 0.12
CA THR A 48 5.44 -8.21 -1.30
C THR A 48 4.96 -6.78 -1.52
N PRO A 49 5.60 -6.06 -2.45
CA PRO A 49 5.17 -4.68 -2.75
C PRO A 49 3.71 -4.59 -3.16
N ASN A 50 3.22 -5.59 -3.90
CA ASN A 50 1.84 -5.60 -4.34
C ASN A 50 0.87 -5.61 -3.16
N SER A 51 1.15 -6.44 -2.15
CA SER A 51 0.29 -6.53 -0.97
C SER A 51 0.30 -5.24 -0.17
N VAL A 52 1.48 -4.65 0.00
CA VAL A 52 1.62 -3.39 0.74
C VAL A 52 0.87 -2.28 0.02
N ALA A 53 1.08 -2.15 -1.28
CA ALA A 53 0.42 -1.10 -2.07
C ALA A 53 -1.10 -1.26 -2.04
N SER A 54 -1.58 -2.49 -2.18
CA SER A 54 -3.01 -2.78 -2.14
C SER A 54 -3.63 -2.35 -0.81
N THR A 55 -2.94 -2.67 0.28
CA THR A 55 -3.42 -2.30 1.61
C THR A 55 -3.48 -0.78 1.78
N ILE A 56 -2.46 -0.08 1.30
CA ILE A 56 -2.42 1.37 1.38
C ILE A 56 -3.60 1.97 0.63
N ILE A 57 -3.87 1.49 -0.57
CA ILE A 57 -5.00 1.98 -1.37
C ILE A 57 -6.31 1.74 -0.64
N TYR A 58 -6.47 0.55 -0.08
CA TYR A 58 -7.68 0.23 0.67
C TYR A 58 -7.86 1.21 1.85
N MET A 59 -6.79 1.45 2.59
CA MET A 59 -6.88 2.33 3.77
C MET A 59 -7.25 3.75 3.39
N VAL A 60 -6.74 4.23 2.28
CA VAL A 60 -7.03 5.60 1.83
C VAL A 60 -8.45 5.71 1.26
N LEU A 61 -8.87 4.72 0.49
CA LEU A 61 -10.17 4.78 -0.17
C LEU A 61 -11.32 4.32 0.72
N SER A 62 -11.03 3.62 1.81
CA SER A 62 -12.08 3.16 2.72
C SER A 62 -12.92 4.34 3.22
N PRO A 63 -14.25 4.22 3.32
CA PRO A 63 -15.04 3.03 3.05
C PRO A 63 -15.55 2.88 1.60
N LYS A 64 -15.03 3.66 0.68
CA LYS A 64 -15.47 3.59 -0.73
C LYS A 64 -15.25 2.22 -1.33
N ILE A 65 -14.27 1.50 -0.85
CA ILE A 65 -13.94 0.19 -1.38
C ILE A 65 -13.86 -0.81 -0.23
N THR A 66 -14.24 -2.06 -0.51
CA THR A 66 -14.22 -3.09 0.52
C THR A 66 -12.97 -3.95 0.36
N LYS A 67 -12.68 -4.74 1.40
CA LYS A 67 -11.56 -5.68 1.35
C LYS A 67 -11.75 -6.72 0.25
N SER A 68 -12.99 -7.15 0.05
CA SER A 68 -13.30 -8.10 -1.02
C SER A 68 -12.95 -7.54 -2.37
N ASP A 69 -13.29 -6.27 -2.61
CA ASP A 69 -12.97 -5.60 -3.87
C ASP A 69 -11.47 -5.53 -4.08
N MET A 70 -10.74 -5.18 -3.03
CA MET A 70 -9.29 -5.09 -3.12
C MET A 70 -8.66 -6.44 -3.41
N CYS A 71 -9.14 -7.48 -2.74
CA CYS A 71 -8.64 -8.83 -2.95
C CYS A 71 -8.83 -9.26 -4.39
N GLU A 72 -9.99 -8.96 -4.94
CA GLU A 72 -10.30 -9.34 -6.30
C GLU A 72 -9.45 -8.56 -7.31
N LYS A 73 -9.35 -7.25 -7.11
CA LYS A 73 -8.63 -6.39 -8.06
C LYS A 73 -7.12 -6.57 -8.00
N CYS A 74 -6.59 -6.83 -6.82
CA CYS A 74 -5.14 -6.87 -6.61
C CYS A 74 -4.60 -8.27 -6.35
N SER A 75 -5.46 -9.27 -6.38
CA SER A 75 -5.06 -10.67 -6.19
C SER A 75 -4.37 -10.90 -4.85
N VAL A 76 -4.89 -10.27 -3.80
CA VAL A 76 -4.39 -10.48 -2.44
C VAL A 76 -5.49 -11.09 -1.60
N SER A 77 -5.13 -11.76 -0.51
CA SER A 77 -6.13 -12.37 0.37
C SER A 77 -6.53 -11.41 1.48
N VAL A 78 -7.73 -11.61 2.01
CA VAL A 78 -8.22 -10.79 3.13
C VAL A 78 -7.29 -10.88 4.34
N PRO A 79 -6.85 -12.07 4.76
CA PRO A 79 -5.90 -12.17 5.87
C PRO A 79 -4.62 -11.37 5.65
N THR A 80 -4.13 -11.35 4.41
CA THR A 80 -2.93 -10.58 4.07
C THR A 80 -3.19 -9.08 4.25
N LEU A 81 -4.34 -8.60 3.76
CA LEU A 81 -4.71 -7.19 3.92
C LEU A 81 -4.80 -6.82 5.40
N ASN A 82 -5.46 -7.68 6.18
CA ASN A 82 -5.64 -7.43 7.61
C ASN A 82 -4.30 -7.33 8.33
N LYS A 83 -3.39 -8.25 8.01
CA LYS A 83 -2.09 -8.29 8.64
C LYS A 83 -1.28 -7.03 8.32
N ILE A 84 -1.22 -6.67 7.06
CA ILE A 84 -0.44 -5.51 6.63
C ILE A 84 -1.07 -4.22 7.14
N GLU A 85 -2.39 -4.15 7.13
CA GLU A 85 -3.10 -2.98 7.65
C GLU A 85 -2.73 -2.74 9.11
N ALA A 86 -2.71 -3.80 9.91
CA ALA A 86 -2.34 -3.69 11.31
C ALA A 86 -0.89 -3.20 11.47
N ILE A 87 0.00 -3.71 10.64
CA ILE A 87 1.41 -3.31 10.67
C ILE A 87 1.54 -1.82 10.34
N ILE A 88 0.86 -1.38 9.31
CA ILE A 88 0.92 0.02 8.89
C ILE A 88 0.37 0.93 9.97
N LYS A 89 -0.78 0.59 10.53
CA LYS A 89 -1.38 1.41 11.58
C LYS A 89 -0.48 1.53 12.77
N LYS A 90 0.10 0.42 13.20
CA LYS A 90 1.00 0.42 14.34
C LYS A 90 2.23 1.27 14.06
N HIS A 91 2.78 1.16 12.88
CA HIS A 91 3.96 1.93 12.49
C HIS A 91 3.67 3.43 12.49
N LEU A 92 2.53 3.84 11.95
CA LEU A 92 2.14 5.24 11.90
C LEU A 92 1.87 5.80 13.28
N GLU A 93 1.26 5.01 14.16
CA GLU A 93 1.03 5.42 15.54
C GLU A 93 2.36 5.64 16.27
N SER A 94 3.31 4.78 16.00
CA SER A 94 4.64 4.88 16.61
C SER A 94 5.36 6.16 16.22
N LYS A 95 5.09 6.67 15.04
CA LYS A 95 5.72 7.89 14.56
C LYS A 95 5.09 9.14 15.13
N THR A 96 3.90 9.02 15.64
CA THR A 96 3.18 10.15 16.20
C THR A 96 3.57 10.33 17.66
#